data_38a1e48adee828f5a37ed17b18bd37dd
#
_entry.id   38a1e48adee828f5a37ed17b18bd37dd
#
_cell.length_a   1.000
_cell.length_b   1.000
_cell.length_c   1.000
_cell.angle_alpha   90.00
_cell.angle_beta   90.00
_cell.angle_gamma   90.00
#
_symmetry.space_group_name_H-M   'P 1'
#
loop_
_entity.id
_entity.type
_entity.pdbx_description
1 polymer ?
#
loop_
_entity_poly.entity_id
_entity_poly.type
_entity_poly.pdbx_seq_one_letter_code
_entity_poly.pdbx_strand_id
1 'polypeptide(L)'
;MRTIIVGLVGMLTFSASPVLAADAATQEANKKTVLEFYEAGLNRKDFDAAAKFIGPRYVQHNPTAPDGPEGFKAFLGFLREKFPDSHSEIKRAFADGDYVILHVHSVREKGSRGRAIVDIFKLEDGKIVEHWDVAQEVPEKSANTNGMF
;
A
#
# COMPACT_ATOMS: atom_id res chain seq x y z
N MET A 1 25.69 6.54 70.36
CA MET A 1 25.70 7.17 69.04
C MET A 1 25.12 6.20 68.02
N ARG A 2 23.93 6.46 67.54
CA ARG A 2 23.25 5.64 66.46
C ARG A 2 23.38 6.37 65.15
N THR A 3 24.15 5.80 64.23
CA THR A 3 24.32 6.31 62.88
C THR A 3 23.13 5.89 62.03
N ILE A 4 22.35 6.85 61.51
CA ILE A 4 21.25 6.62 60.57
C ILE A 4 21.85 6.74 59.16
N ILE A 5 21.83 5.63 58.38
CA ILE A 5 22.18 5.63 56.98
C ILE A 5 20.88 5.92 56.20
N VAL A 6 20.78 7.07 55.59
CA VAL A 6 19.70 7.43 54.66
C VAL A 6 20.09 6.91 53.29
N GLY A 7 19.43 5.85 52.85
CA GLY A 7 19.60 5.32 51.50
C GLY A 7 18.84 6.20 50.49
N LEU A 8 19.55 6.79 49.55
CA LEU A 8 19.00 7.56 48.42
C LEU A 8 18.53 6.55 47.35
N VAL A 9 17.22 6.35 47.23
CA VAL A 9 16.63 5.56 46.15
C VAL A 9 16.53 6.45 44.92
N GLY A 10 17.45 6.27 43.97
CA GLY A 10 17.41 6.90 42.68
C GLY A 10 16.29 6.31 41.80
N MET A 11 15.26 7.09 41.54
CA MET A 11 14.16 6.74 40.65
C MET A 11 14.63 6.94 39.19
N LEU A 12 14.99 5.83 38.49
CA LEU A 12 15.23 5.86 37.05
C LEU A 12 13.89 6.08 36.35
N THR A 13 13.67 7.30 35.84
CA THR A 13 12.57 7.57 34.92
C THR A 13 12.96 7.07 33.54
N PHE A 14 12.37 5.96 33.11
CA PHE A 14 12.41 5.52 31.72
C PHE A 14 11.56 6.48 30.89
N SER A 15 12.20 7.41 30.18
CA SER A 15 11.55 8.21 29.14
C SER A 15 11.36 7.31 27.91
N ALA A 16 10.21 6.66 27.78
CA ALA A 16 9.80 6.08 26.52
C ALA A 16 9.55 7.24 25.54
N SER A 17 10.44 7.41 24.56
CA SER A 17 10.16 8.27 23.42
C SER A 17 8.90 7.74 22.73
N PRO A 18 7.85 8.55 22.55
CA PRO A 18 6.70 8.11 21.75
C PRO A 18 7.22 7.85 20.33
N VAL A 19 7.10 6.61 19.87
CA VAL A 19 7.07 6.35 18.44
C VAL A 19 5.81 7.06 17.96
N LEU A 20 5.99 8.23 17.32
CA LEU A 20 4.89 8.98 16.73
C LEU A 20 4.39 8.12 15.56
N ALA A 21 3.33 7.35 15.82
CA ALA A 21 2.48 6.89 14.72
C ALA A 21 2.08 8.15 13.93
N ALA A 22 2.17 8.09 12.58
CA ALA A 22 1.69 9.18 11.75
C ALA A 22 0.29 9.57 12.25
N ASP A 23 0.06 10.87 12.42
CA ASP A 23 -1.24 11.33 12.90
C ASP A 23 -2.35 10.95 11.90
N ALA A 24 -3.60 11.01 12.33
CA ALA A 24 -4.73 10.63 11.49
C ALA A 24 -4.80 11.45 10.18
N ALA A 25 -4.34 12.69 10.19
CA ALA A 25 -4.32 13.54 9.01
C ALA A 25 -3.28 13.05 8.00
N THR A 26 -2.10 12.64 8.45
CA THR A 26 -1.06 12.05 7.61
C THR A 26 -1.52 10.72 7.01
N GLN A 27 -2.18 9.87 7.80
CA GLN A 27 -2.73 8.60 7.31
C GLN A 27 -3.79 8.81 6.21
N GLU A 28 -4.70 9.77 6.39
CA GLU A 28 -5.69 10.12 5.37
C GLU A 28 -5.04 10.72 4.12
N ALA A 29 -4.02 11.55 4.26
CA ALA A 29 -3.25 12.08 3.13
C ALA A 29 -2.53 10.96 2.36
N ASN A 30 -1.89 10.02 3.05
CA ASN A 30 -1.25 8.85 2.46
C ASN A 30 -2.25 7.97 1.72
N LYS A 31 -3.40 7.71 2.32
CA LYS A 31 -4.49 6.95 1.68
C LYS A 31 -4.96 7.64 0.40
N LYS A 32 -5.19 8.96 0.43
CA LYS A 32 -5.55 9.73 -0.76
C LYS A 32 -4.49 9.63 -1.85
N THR A 33 -3.21 9.79 -1.51
CA THR A 33 -2.08 9.63 -2.44
C THR A 33 -2.13 8.28 -3.17
N VAL A 34 -2.34 7.18 -2.43
CA VAL A 34 -2.37 5.84 -3.02
C VAL A 34 -3.61 5.63 -3.90
N LEU A 35 -4.78 6.15 -3.50
CA LEU A 35 -6.00 6.08 -4.31
C LEU A 35 -5.84 6.83 -5.64
N GLU A 36 -5.26 8.03 -5.62
CA GLU A 36 -5.00 8.83 -6.81
C GLU A 36 -3.94 8.19 -7.73
N PHE A 37 -2.87 7.63 -7.14
CA PHE A 37 -1.87 6.83 -7.85
C PHE A 37 -2.51 5.63 -8.56
N TYR A 38 -3.34 4.89 -7.85
CA TYR A 38 -4.01 3.68 -8.37
C TYR A 38 -4.93 4.02 -9.54
N GLU A 39 -5.74 5.06 -9.40
CA GLU A 39 -6.61 5.54 -10.46
C GLU A 39 -5.82 6.03 -11.69
N ALA A 40 -4.77 6.84 -11.47
CA ALA A 40 -3.94 7.35 -12.56
C ALA A 40 -3.19 6.22 -13.29
N GLY A 41 -2.55 5.33 -12.53
CA GLY A 41 -1.74 4.25 -13.07
C GLY A 41 -2.56 3.08 -13.58
N LEU A 42 -3.28 2.39 -12.70
CA LEU A 42 -3.89 1.09 -13.02
C LEU A 42 -5.17 1.23 -13.87
N ASN A 43 -5.98 2.25 -13.63
CA ASN A 43 -7.23 2.46 -14.38
C ASN A 43 -7.01 3.27 -15.66
N ARG A 44 -6.45 4.49 -15.53
CA ARG A 44 -6.20 5.35 -16.73
C ARG A 44 -4.94 4.94 -17.49
N LYS A 45 -4.05 4.16 -16.88
CA LYS A 45 -2.77 3.72 -17.46
C LYS A 45 -1.88 4.91 -17.87
N ASP A 46 -2.00 6.03 -17.14
CA ASP A 46 -1.26 7.26 -17.34
C ASP A 46 -0.04 7.28 -16.41
N PHE A 47 1.13 6.93 -16.99
CA PHE A 47 2.38 6.90 -16.23
C PHE A 47 2.78 8.29 -15.73
N ASP A 48 2.66 9.33 -16.56
CA ASP A 48 3.14 10.66 -16.16
C ASP A 48 2.31 11.26 -15.02
N ALA A 49 1.01 10.96 -14.99
CA ALA A 49 0.16 11.33 -13.87
C ALA A 49 0.48 10.51 -12.61
N ALA A 50 0.69 9.18 -12.74
CA ALA A 50 0.98 8.28 -11.63
C ALA A 50 2.38 8.50 -11.03
N ALA A 51 3.39 8.81 -11.86
CA ALA A 51 4.76 9.03 -11.42
C ALA A 51 4.90 10.19 -10.42
N LYS A 52 3.95 11.12 -10.39
CA LYS A 52 3.93 12.23 -9.42
C LYS A 52 3.79 11.76 -7.97
N PHE A 53 3.26 10.57 -7.77
CA PHE A 53 3.03 9.96 -6.45
C PHE A 53 4.18 9.03 -6.03
N ILE A 54 5.06 8.63 -6.96
CA ILE A 54 6.20 7.76 -6.70
C ILE A 54 7.37 8.58 -6.16
N GLY A 55 8.03 8.05 -5.14
CA GLY A 55 9.26 8.62 -4.59
C GLY A 55 10.49 8.33 -5.46
N PRO A 56 11.66 8.88 -5.06
CA PRO A 56 12.90 8.69 -5.80
C PRO A 56 13.37 7.23 -5.81
N ARG A 57 12.90 6.43 -4.85
CA ARG A 57 13.06 4.99 -4.77
C ARG A 57 11.68 4.35 -4.85
N TYR A 58 11.53 3.32 -5.66
CA TYR A 58 10.31 2.51 -5.72
C TYR A 58 10.72 1.04 -5.76
N VAL A 59 10.65 0.40 -4.61
CA VAL A 59 11.04 -1.00 -4.43
C VAL A 59 9.81 -1.90 -4.63
N GLN A 60 9.95 -2.92 -5.48
CA GLN A 60 8.93 -3.89 -5.77
C GLN A 60 9.20 -5.21 -5.05
N HIS A 61 8.16 -5.71 -4.37
CA HIS A 61 8.18 -7.04 -3.77
C HIS A 61 7.30 -8.04 -4.53
N ASN A 62 6.60 -7.60 -5.59
CA ASN A 62 5.98 -8.53 -6.53
C ASN A 62 7.06 -9.20 -7.38
N PRO A 63 7.18 -10.55 -7.35
CA PRO A 63 8.27 -11.27 -8.03
C PRO A 63 8.26 -11.13 -9.56
N THR A 64 7.19 -10.59 -10.14
CA THR A 64 7.06 -10.41 -11.60
C THR A 64 7.23 -8.95 -12.04
N ALA A 65 7.46 -8.01 -11.10
CA ALA A 65 7.60 -6.59 -11.40
C ALA A 65 9.04 -6.12 -11.10
N PRO A 66 9.73 -5.46 -12.05
CA PRO A 66 11.03 -4.84 -11.79
C PRO A 66 10.92 -3.65 -10.83
N ASP A 67 12.02 -3.35 -10.13
CA ASP A 67 12.15 -2.16 -9.33
C ASP A 67 12.12 -0.87 -10.16
N GLY A 68 11.77 0.22 -9.48
CA GLY A 68 11.87 1.57 -9.99
C GLY A 68 10.69 2.02 -10.85
N PRO A 69 10.59 3.34 -11.10
CA PRO A 69 9.51 3.92 -11.91
C PRO A 69 9.45 3.36 -13.33
N GLU A 70 10.60 3.02 -13.93
CA GLU A 70 10.65 2.44 -15.28
C GLU A 70 10.03 1.05 -15.36
N GLY A 71 10.19 0.22 -14.30
CA GLY A 71 9.48 -1.06 -14.18
C GLY A 71 7.97 -0.88 -14.18
N PHE A 72 7.47 0.10 -13.42
CA PHE A 72 6.06 0.44 -13.40
C PHE A 72 5.56 0.98 -14.76
N LYS A 73 6.35 1.83 -15.42
CA LYS A 73 6.05 2.34 -16.78
C LYS A 73 5.91 1.21 -17.79
N ALA A 74 6.83 0.25 -17.77
CA ALA A 74 6.79 -0.93 -18.63
C ALA A 74 5.52 -1.76 -18.39
N PHE A 75 5.15 -1.93 -17.11
CA PHE A 75 3.92 -2.63 -16.74
C PHE A 75 2.66 -1.92 -17.26
N LEU A 76 2.59 -0.59 -17.14
CA LEU A 76 1.46 0.17 -17.72
C LEU A 76 1.42 0.08 -19.25
N GLY A 77 2.58 0.05 -19.92
CA GLY A 77 2.70 -0.21 -21.35
C GLY A 77 2.10 -1.56 -21.74
N PHE A 78 2.46 -2.61 -20.98
CA PHE A 78 1.89 -3.95 -21.14
C PHE A 78 0.36 -3.96 -20.95
N LEU A 79 -0.17 -3.28 -19.93
CA LEU A 79 -1.62 -3.19 -19.70
C LEU A 79 -2.33 -2.47 -20.85
N ARG A 80 -1.77 -1.36 -21.36
CA ARG A 80 -2.34 -0.64 -22.52
C ARG A 80 -2.41 -1.50 -23.78
N GLU A 81 -1.37 -2.29 -24.01
CA GLU A 81 -1.28 -3.12 -25.21
C GLU A 81 -2.16 -4.36 -25.13
N LYS A 82 -2.09 -5.10 -24.03
CA LYS A 82 -2.72 -6.43 -23.89
C LYS A 82 -4.11 -6.36 -23.25
N PHE A 83 -4.34 -5.41 -22.39
CA PHE A 83 -5.56 -5.29 -21.58
C PHE A 83 -6.06 -3.84 -21.50
N PRO A 84 -6.37 -3.21 -22.65
CA PRO A 84 -6.75 -1.78 -22.70
C PRO A 84 -7.97 -1.48 -21.83
N ASP A 85 -8.92 -2.41 -21.76
CA ASP A 85 -10.16 -2.29 -21.00
C ASP A 85 -10.05 -2.81 -19.56
N SER A 86 -8.83 -3.17 -19.10
CA SER A 86 -8.64 -3.61 -17.71
C SER A 86 -9.04 -2.51 -16.73
N HIS A 87 -9.72 -2.92 -15.67
CA HIS A 87 -10.20 -2.02 -14.63
C HIS A 87 -10.03 -2.66 -13.26
N SER A 88 -9.74 -1.82 -12.28
CA SER A 88 -9.61 -2.21 -10.88
C SER A 88 -10.53 -1.36 -10.01
N GLU A 89 -11.38 -2.03 -9.21
CA GLU A 89 -12.26 -1.40 -8.25
C GLU A 89 -11.70 -1.61 -6.85
N ILE A 90 -11.40 -0.52 -6.14
CA ILE A 90 -10.94 -0.57 -4.75
C ILE A 90 -12.15 -0.79 -3.86
N LYS A 91 -12.22 -1.95 -3.22
CA LYS A 91 -13.31 -2.35 -2.32
C LYS A 91 -13.12 -1.79 -0.90
N ARG A 92 -11.89 -1.73 -0.42
CA ARG A 92 -11.52 -1.21 0.91
C ARG A 92 -10.14 -0.58 0.85
N ALA A 93 -9.95 0.48 1.62
CA ALA A 93 -8.66 1.13 1.81
C ALA A 93 -8.45 1.41 3.29
N PHE A 94 -7.28 1.03 3.81
CA PHE A 94 -6.87 1.24 5.19
C PHE A 94 -5.53 1.97 5.20
N ALA A 95 -5.29 2.76 6.24
CA ALA A 95 -3.97 3.34 6.49
C ALA A 95 -3.56 3.05 7.94
N ASP A 96 -2.29 2.71 8.13
CA ASP A 96 -1.66 2.51 9.44
C ASP A 96 -0.23 3.02 9.38
N GLY A 97 0.04 4.13 10.06
CA GLY A 97 1.32 4.83 9.98
C GLY A 97 1.64 5.24 8.53
N ASP A 98 2.79 4.77 8.05
CA ASP A 98 3.29 5.04 6.70
C ASP A 98 2.78 4.02 5.66
N TYR A 99 1.92 3.11 6.06
CA TYR A 99 1.40 2.07 5.17
C TYR A 99 -0.04 2.34 4.76
N VAL A 100 -0.33 2.03 3.49
CA VAL A 100 -1.70 1.99 2.95
C VAL A 100 -1.96 0.61 2.37
N ILE A 101 -3.08 0.03 2.76
CA ILE A 101 -3.49 -1.31 2.34
C ILE A 101 -4.79 -1.18 1.55
N LEU A 102 -4.80 -1.74 0.34
CA LEU A 102 -5.98 -1.80 -0.52
C LEU A 102 -6.46 -3.23 -0.65
N HIS A 103 -7.79 -3.43 -0.61
CA HIS A 103 -8.44 -4.64 -1.08
C HIS A 103 -9.14 -4.33 -2.40
N VAL A 104 -8.74 -5.00 -3.47
CA VAL A 104 -9.06 -4.62 -4.84
C VAL A 104 -9.69 -5.78 -5.60
N HIS A 105 -10.69 -5.47 -6.43
CA HIS A 105 -11.18 -6.35 -7.49
C HIS A 105 -10.60 -5.86 -8.83
N SER A 106 -9.68 -6.63 -9.41
CA SER A 106 -9.05 -6.30 -10.69
C SER A 106 -9.54 -7.23 -11.80
N VAL A 107 -10.09 -6.66 -12.86
CA VAL A 107 -10.56 -7.38 -14.05
C VAL A 107 -9.71 -6.96 -15.24
N ARG A 108 -8.93 -7.88 -15.79
CA ARG A 108 -8.10 -7.63 -16.98
C ARG A 108 -8.87 -7.85 -18.27
N GLU A 109 -9.65 -8.90 -18.34
CA GLU A 109 -10.39 -9.30 -19.54
C GLU A 109 -11.88 -9.17 -19.29
N LYS A 110 -12.59 -8.54 -20.23
CA LYS A 110 -14.04 -8.36 -20.17
C LYS A 110 -14.75 -9.71 -20.03
N GLY A 111 -15.61 -9.83 -19.03
CA GLY A 111 -16.36 -11.04 -18.74
C GLY A 111 -15.61 -12.07 -17.90
N SER A 112 -14.32 -11.86 -17.58
CA SER A 112 -13.62 -12.67 -16.58
C SER A 112 -14.12 -12.31 -15.17
N ARG A 113 -13.92 -13.22 -14.22
CA ARG A 113 -14.22 -12.96 -12.80
C ARG A 113 -13.19 -12.06 -12.13
N GLY A 114 -12.01 -11.92 -12.74
CA GLY A 114 -10.91 -11.13 -12.24
C GLY A 114 -10.23 -11.74 -11.04
N ARG A 115 -9.53 -10.90 -10.29
CA ARG A 115 -8.73 -11.27 -9.11
C ARG A 115 -9.08 -10.42 -7.92
N ALA A 116 -9.05 -11.02 -6.74
CA ALA A 116 -8.92 -10.31 -5.49
C ALA A 116 -7.44 -10.05 -5.24
N ILE A 117 -7.09 -8.80 -4.97
CA ILE A 117 -5.71 -8.38 -4.70
C ILE A 117 -5.70 -7.68 -3.34
N VAL A 118 -4.68 -7.96 -2.56
CA VAL A 118 -4.28 -7.14 -1.42
C VAL A 118 -2.98 -6.46 -1.79
N ASP A 119 -3.05 -5.14 -2.03
CA ASP A 119 -1.89 -4.29 -2.28
C ASP A 119 -1.48 -3.61 -0.98
N ILE A 120 -0.18 -3.54 -0.71
CA ILE A 120 0.39 -2.80 0.42
C ILE A 120 1.39 -1.80 -0.15
N PHE A 121 1.24 -0.54 0.23
CA PHE A 121 2.14 0.54 -0.14
C PHE A 121 2.77 1.14 1.10
N LYS A 122 4.08 1.39 1.05
CA LYS A 122 4.77 2.20 2.05
C LYS A 122 5.06 3.57 1.47
N LEU A 123 4.84 4.61 2.27
CA LEU A 123 5.10 5.99 1.88
C LEU A 123 6.18 6.60 2.77
N GLU A 124 6.99 7.47 2.17
CA GLU A 124 7.91 8.37 2.85
C GLU A 124 7.66 9.78 2.29
N ASP A 125 7.46 10.77 3.16
CA ASP A 125 7.16 12.16 2.80
C ASP A 125 6.00 12.30 1.79
N GLY A 126 4.95 11.47 1.96
CA GLY A 126 3.77 11.47 1.10
C GLY A 126 4.00 10.88 -0.30
N LYS A 127 5.12 10.18 -0.52
CA LYS A 127 5.46 9.49 -1.77
C LYS A 127 5.55 7.99 -1.56
N ILE A 128 5.07 7.23 -2.53
CA ILE A 128 5.14 5.77 -2.53
C ILE A 128 6.59 5.33 -2.79
N VAL A 129 7.16 4.56 -1.89
CA VAL A 129 8.55 4.08 -1.96
C VAL A 129 8.69 2.56 -2.04
N GLU A 130 7.68 1.81 -1.57
CA GLU A 130 7.68 0.34 -1.62
C GLU A 130 6.28 -0.20 -1.90
N HIS A 131 6.20 -1.36 -2.55
CA HIS A 131 4.94 -2.02 -2.90
C HIS A 131 5.05 -3.54 -2.77
N TRP A 132 4.06 -4.14 -2.15
CA TRP A 132 3.80 -5.58 -2.08
C TRP A 132 2.41 -5.87 -2.58
N ASP A 133 2.21 -7.03 -3.18
CA ASP A 133 0.87 -7.52 -3.46
C ASP A 133 0.74 -9.05 -3.26
N VAL A 134 -0.49 -9.46 -3.03
CA VAL A 134 -0.91 -10.87 -3.12
C VAL A 134 -2.19 -10.92 -3.91
N ALA A 135 -2.23 -11.76 -4.94
CA ALA A 135 -3.38 -11.87 -5.82
C ALA A 135 -3.92 -13.29 -5.83
N GLN A 136 -5.25 -13.41 -5.81
CA GLN A 136 -5.97 -14.67 -5.94
C GLN A 136 -7.05 -14.53 -7.02
N GLU A 137 -7.12 -15.51 -7.93
CA GLU A 137 -8.19 -15.57 -8.93
C GLU A 137 -9.54 -15.76 -8.24
N VAL A 138 -10.57 -15.04 -8.71
CA VAL A 138 -11.94 -15.25 -8.24
C VAL A 138 -12.48 -16.56 -8.82
N PRO A 139 -12.72 -17.59 -7.99
CA PRO A 139 -13.02 -18.93 -8.49
C PRO A 139 -14.43 -19.00 -9.11
N GLU A 140 -14.63 -19.97 -9.99
CA GLU A 140 -15.95 -20.27 -10.53
C GLU A 140 -16.88 -20.83 -9.46
N LYS A 141 -16.34 -21.70 -8.61
CA LYS A 141 -17.06 -22.34 -7.51
C LYS A 141 -16.35 -22.03 -6.20
N SER A 142 -17.11 -21.65 -5.20
CA SER A 142 -16.62 -21.37 -3.86
C SER A 142 -17.24 -22.34 -2.86
N ALA A 143 -16.52 -22.65 -1.78
CA ALA A 143 -17.01 -23.46 -0.67
C ALA A 143 -18.09 -22.74 0.18
N ASN A 144 -18.24 -21.44 -0.02
CA ASN A 144 -19.22 -20.60 0.67
C ASN A 144 -19.84 -19.58 -0.31
N THR A 145 -20.86 -18.85 0.14
CA THR A 145 -21.62 -17.88 -0.66
C THR A 145 -21.29 -16.41 -0.34
N ASN A 146 -20.27 -16.15 0.47
CA ASN A 146 -19.95 -14.79 0.96
C ASN A 146 -19.27 -13.90 -0.10
N GLY A 147 -18.67 -14.52 -1.12
CA GLY A 147 -17.84 -13.81 -2.08
C GLY A 147 -16.42 -13.50 -1.52
N MET A 148 -15.65 -12.76 -2.31
CA MET A 148 -14.27 -12.35 -1.94
C MET A 148 -14.16 -10.85 -1.63
N PHE A 149 -15.27 -10.11 -1.68
CA PHE A 149 -15.24 -8.65 -1.57
C PHE A 149 -16.24 -8.10 -0.56
#